data_ac48a825649f9b3a5f7c0e7605e1d1ba
#
_entry.id   ac48a825649f9b3a5f7c0e7605e1d1ba
#
_cell.length_a   1.000
_cell.length_b   1.000
_cell.length_c   1.000
_cell.angle_alpha   90.00
_cell.angle_beta   90.00
_cell.angle_gamma   90.00
#
_symmetry.space_group_name_H-M   'P 1'
#
loop_
_entity.id
_entity.type
_entity.pdbx_description
1 polymer ?
#
loop_
_entity_poly.entity_id
_entity_poly.type
_entity_poly.pdbx_seq_one_letter_code
_entity_poly.pdbx_strand_id
1 'polypeptide(L)'
;MNQTVQKRPVAAKPAPARPTPAKAAKSAPPKARGSKAAAGAAEPGRTNDPERTMANILEVATHEFSEKGLAGARIDAIAAATRTSKRMIYYYFGNKEGLYVAVLEEAYRRIRGIEHSLHLEDLPPEAALRRLVAFTVDYQLANPDFIRLVMTENIHRGEYLAQSKTIHELNVPAIEGLRAVYERGLKAGVFRAGIDAVDLHMSISALSVFNVANRHTFSLIFKRDLESAAALAARRDSIVEMVARFVRK
;
A
#
# COMPACT_ATOMS: atom_id res chain seq x y z
N MET A 1 30.11 -42.82 25.35
CA MET A 1 31.07 -41.90 25.97
C MET A 1 30.43 -40.52 26.02
N ASN A 2 29.92 -40.16 27.20
CA ASN A 2 29.29 -38.88 27.49
C ASN A 2 30.37 -37.83 27.83
N GLN A 3 30.38 -36.70 27.16
CA GLN A 3 31.12 -35.50 27.62
C GLN A 3 30.13 -34.38 27.89
N THR A 4 29.95 -34.14 29.17
CA THR A 4 29.22 -33.03 29.77
C THR A 4 30.08 -31.76 29.69
N VAL A 5 29.61 -30.74 28.96
CA VAL A 5 30.28 -29.42 28.95
C VAL A 5 29.65 -28.53 30.02
N GLN A 6 30.42 -28.22 31.04
CA GLN A 6 30.09 -27.27 32.12
C GLN A 6 30.12 -25.83 31.62
N LYS A 7 29.05 -25.09 31.82
CA LYS A 7 28.97 -23.64 31.63
C LYS A 7 29.52 -22.91 32.86
N ARG A 8 30.51 -22.04 32.66
CA ARG A 8 31.01 -21.05 33.66
C ARG A 8 30.06 -19.82 33.68
N PRO A 9 29.80 -19.23 34.87
CA PRO A 9 29.03 -18.01 34.99
C PRO A 9 29.88 -16.76 34.66
N VAL A 10 29.29 -15.83 33.91
CA VAL A 10 29.89 -14.52 33.61
C VAL A 10 29.46 -13.52 34.67
N ALA A 11 30.43 -12.83 35.24
CA ALA A 11 30.27 -11.83 36.30
C ALA A 11 29.58 -10.55 35.77
N ALA A 12 28.67 -10.00 36.59
CA ALA A 12 27.98 -8.74 36.34
C ALA A 12 28.91 -7.53 36.64
N LYS A 13 28.85 -6.53 35.74
CA LYS A 13 29.47 -5.20 35.92
C LYS A 13 28.52 -4.27 36.69
N PRO A 14 29.05 -3.41 37.60
CA PRO A 14 28.24 -2.48 38.38
C PRO A 14 27.84 -1.23 37.57
N ALA A 15 26.65 -0.68 37.91
CA ALA A 15 26.07 0.52 37.34
C ALA A 15 26.78 1.81 37.85
N PRO A 16 26.82 2.89 37.03
CA PRO A 16 27.33 4.20 37.48
C PRO A 16 26.28 5.01 38.23
N ALA A 17 26.78 5.79 39.20
CA ALA A 17 26.05 6.60 40.17
C ALA A 17 25.37 7.83 39.55
N ARG A 18 24.21 8.23 40.15
CA ARG A 18 23.46 9.46 39.92
C ARG A 18 24.20 10.67 40.47
N PRO A 19 24.16 11.82 39.80
CA PRO A 19 24.47 13.11 40.42
C PRO A 19 23.24 13.78 41.02
N THR A 20 23.42 14.37 42.20
CA THR A 20 22.47 15.13 43.02
C THR A 20 22.28 16.59 42.49
N PRO A 21 21.15 17.25 42.73
CA PRO A 21 20.88 18.58 42.23
C PRO A 21 21.41 19.70 43.13
N ALA A 22 21.95 20.76 42.51
CA ALA A 22 22.33 22.00 43.18
C ALA A 22 21.19 23.05 43.14
N LYS A 23 21.04 23.72 44.25
CA LYS A 23 20.05 24.76 44.59
C LYS A 23 20.47 26.17 44.19
N ALA A 24 19.46 27.03 43.91
CA ALA A 24 19.36 28.46 44.08
C ALA A 24 19.98 29.35 42.97
N ALA A 25 19.40 30.46 42.53
CA ALA A 25 18.83 31.57 43.27
C ALA A 25 17.92 32.46 42.38
N LYS A 26 17.04 33.19 43.08
CA LYS A 26 16.06 34.17 42.56
C LYS A 26 16.74 35.45 42.08
N SER A 27 16.22 36.07 41.04
CA SER A 27 16.06 37.53 40.95
C SER A 27 15.15 37.92 39.77
N ALA A 28 14.13 38.74 40.07
CA ALA A 28 13.29 39.51 39.15
C ALA A 28 13.45 40.99 39.56
N PRO A 29 12.83 41.97 38.86
CA PRO A 29 12.67 42.28 37.45
C PRO A 29 13.31 43.66 37.08
N PRO A 30 13.05 44.35 35.97
CA PRO A 30 11.93 45.28 35.87
C PRO A 30 11.21 45.38 34.49
N LYS A 31 9.99 45.86 34.54
CA LYS A 31 9.11 46.25 33.43
C LYS A 31 9.65 47.43 32.65
N ALA A 32 9.52 47.40 31.34
CA ALA A 32 9.39 48.59 30.51
C ALA A 32 8.27 48.42 29.46
N ARG A 33 7.46 49.47 29.39
CA ARG A 33 6.32 49.64 28.48
C ARG A 33 6.77 50.07 27.08
N GLY A 34 6.01 49.65 26.07
CA GLY A 34 5.68 50.50 24.92
C GLY A 34 6.37 50.21 23.62
N SER A 35 5.65 49.64 22.67
CA SER A 35 5.20 50.33 21.47
C SER A 35 4.38 49.43 20.56
N LYS A 36 3.24 49.97 20.13
CA LYS A 36 2.42 49.47 19.01
C LYS A 36 3.22 49.63 17.72
N ALA A 37 3.26 48.62 16.86
CA ALA A 37 2.90 48.73 15.45
C ALA A 37 3.31 47.46 14.69
N ALA A 38 2.47 47.12 13.84
CA ALA A 38 2.54 46.33 12.60
C ALA A 38 1.70 45.06 12.62
N ALA A 39 0.54 45.20 12.00
CA ALA A 39 -0.30 44.14 11.56
C ALA A 39 0.49 43.25 10.59
N GLY A 40 0.97 42.12 11.07
CA GLY A 40 1.39 41.00 10.23
C GLY A 40 0.15 40.34 9.70
N ALA A 41 0.03 40.23 8.40
CA ALA A 41 -1.01 39.49 7.72
C ALA A 41 -1.10 38.08 8.31
N ALA A 42 -2.25 37.75 8.90
CA ALA A 42 -2.55 36.38 9.32
C ALA A 42 -2.54 35.50 8.05
N GLU A 43 -1.65 34.52 8.02
CA GLU A 43 -1.74 33.43 7.04
C GLU A 43 -3.16 32.83 7.13
N PRO A 44 -3.78 32.48 6.00
CA PRO A 44 -5.13 31.93 6.00
C PRO A 44 -5.13 30.70 6.91
N GLY A 45 -5.97 30.76 7.95
CA GLY A 45 -6.10 29.75 8.97
C GLY A 45 -6.21 28.36 8.33
N ARG A 46 -5.36 27.41 8.77
CA ARG A 46 -5.48 25.99 8.43
C ARG A 46 -6.91 25.58 8.73
N THR A 47 -7.74 25.49 7.71
CA THR A 47 -9.02 24.81 7.81
C THR A 47 -8.72 23.39 8.26
N ASN A 48 -9.18 23.05 9.45
CA ASN A 48 -9.02 21.71 10.02
C ASN A 48 -9.98 20.80 9.24
N ASP A 49 -9.52 20.31 8.07
CA ASP A 49 -10.23 19.36 7.24
C ASP A 49 -9.78 17.94 7.64
N PRO A 50 -10.58 17.20 8.43
CA PRO A 50 -10.22 15.88 8.90
C PRO A 50 -10.03 14.89 7.75
N GLU A 51 -10.85 14.97 6.71
CA GLU A 51 -10.78 14.06 5.56
C GLU A 51 -9.48 14.26 4.79
N ARG A 52 -9.12 15.49 4.50
CA ARG A 52 -7.86 15.84 3.86
C ARG A 52 -6.65 15.42 4.72
N THR A 53 -6.76 15.58 6.04
CA THR A 53 -5.71 15.16 6.97
C THR A 53 -5.54 13.65 6.96
N MET A 54 -6.64 12.89 7.02
CA MET A 54 -6.60 11.43 6.95
C MET A 54 -6.04 10.94 5.61
N ALA A 55 -6.48 11.52 4.49
CA ALA A 55 -5.99 11.18 3.16
C ALA A 55 -4.47 11.38 3.04
N ASN A 56 -3.95 12.52 3.53
CA ASN A 56 -2.51 12.79 3.54
C ASN A 56 -1.72 11.81 4.44
N ILE A 57 -2.28 11.44 5.59
CA ILE A 57 -1.66 10.42 6.47
C ILE A 57 -1.61 9.08 5.77
N LEU A 58 -2.71 8.65 5.13
CA LEU A 58 -2.77 7.38 4.40
C LEU A 58 -1.78 7.33 3.22
N GLU A 59 -1.64 8.42 2.46
CA GLU A 59 -0.69 8.50 1.35
C GLU A 59 0.76 8.30 1.84
N VAL A 60 1.18 9.06 2.85
CA VAL A 60 2.53 8.95 3.42
C VAL A 60 2.75 7.59 4.09
N ALA A 61 1.74 7.09 4.80
CA ALA A 61 1.80 5.79 5.47
C ALA A 61 1.90 4.64 4.46
N THR A 62 1.22 4.74 3.31
CA THR A 62 1.33 3.76 2.21
C THR A 62 2.78 3.56 1.80
N HIS A 63 3.50 4.66 1.55
CA HIS A 63 4.91 4.60 1.17
C HIS A 63 5.79 4.07 2.31
N GLU A 64 5.61 4.54 3.54
CA GLU A 64 6.39 4.09 4.70
C GLU A 64 6.21 2.58 4.96
N PHE A 65 4.97 2.07 4.88
CA PHE A 65 4.69 0.65 5.07
C PHE A 65 5.14 -0.22 3.88
N SER A 66 5.01 0.25 2.66
CA SER A 66 5.45 -0.48 1.47
C SER A 66 6.96 -0.69 1.43
N GLU A 67 7.73 0.31 1.91
CA GLU A 67 9.19 0.25 1.93
C GLU A 67 9.75 -0.53 3.13
N LYS A 68 9.12 -0.42 4.30
CA LYS A 68 9.71 -0.92 5.56
C LYS A 68 8.92 -2.04 6.21
N GLY A 69 7.79 -2.41 5.65
CA GLY A 69 6.84 -3.33 6.27
C GLY A 69 6.24 -2.77 7.57
N LEU A 70 5.28 -3.49 8.14
CA LEU A 70 4.65 -3.08 9.40
C LEU A 70 5.67 -2.97 10.55
N ALA A 71 6.56 -3.94 10.70
CA ALA A 71 7.53 -3.92 11.80
C ALA A 71 8.51 -2.74 11.71
N GLY A 72 9.05 -2.45 10.53
CA GLY A 72 10.07 -1.43 10.30
C GLY A 72 9.55 0.01 10.18
N ALA A 73 8.30 0.20 9.81
CA ALA A 73 7.70 1.52 9.65
C ALA A 73 7.59 2.28 10.98
N ARG A 74 7.74 3.61 10.95
CA ARG A 74 7.77 4.46 12.14
C ARG A 74 6.70 5.54 12.08
N ILE A 75 5.81 5.54 13.06
CA ILE A 75 4.75 6.57 13.20
C ILE A 75 5.36 7.98 13.33
N ASP A 76 6.58 8.10 13.91
CA ASP A 76 7.30 9.36 13.97
C ASP A 76 7.63 9.92 12.58
N ALA A 77 8.07 9.05 11.69
CA ALA A 77 8.42 9.45 10.32
C ALA A 77 7.16 9.91 9.57
N ILE A 78 6.04 9.17 9.70
CA ILE A 78 4.75 9.54 9.11
C ILE A 78 4.26 10.90 9.66
N ALA A 79 4.32 11.08 11.00
CA ALA A 79 3.90 12.32 11.64
C ALA A 79 4.71 13.53 11.16
N ALA A 80 6.03 13.37 11.04
CA ALA A 80 6.91 14.41 10.56
C ALA A 80 6.63 14.79 9.09
N ALA A 81 6.49 13.77 8.21
CA ALA A 81 6.26 13.98 6.78
C ALA A 81 4.89 14.62 6.50
N THR A 82 3.85 14.27 7.27
CA THR A 82 2.50 14.84 7.14
C THR A 82 2.31 16.16 7.90
N ARG A 83 3.33 16.60 8.63
CA ARG A 83 3.25 17.76 9.56
C ARG A 83 2.08 17.63 10.55
N THR A 84 1.82 16.42 10.99
CA THR A 84 0.77 16.06 11.94
C THR A 84 1.40 15.55 13.24
N SER A 85 0.63 15.46 14.34
CA SER A 85 1.11 14.88 15.57
C SER A 85 0.82 13.37 15.61
N LYS A 86 1.67 12.58 16.30
CA LYS A 86 1.36 11.15 16.58
C LYS A 86 -0.01 10.98 17.25
N ARG A 87 -0.37 11.93 18.15
CA ARG A 87 -1.66 11.89 18.82
C ARG A 87 -2.82 11.94 17.82
N MET A 88 -2.70 12.76 16.77
CA MET A 88 -3.71 12.85 15.72
C MET A 88 -3.77 11.58 14.88
N ILE A 89 -2.63 10.97 14.56
CA ILE A 89 -2.60 9.68 13.85
C ILE A 89 -3.33 8.61 14.66
N TYR A 90 -3.01 8.50 15.96
CA TYR A 90 -3.68 7.54 16.84
C TYR A 90 -5.16 7.88 17.10
N TYR A 91 -5.53 9.15 17.07
CA TYR A 91 -6.93 9.56 17.16
C TYR A 91 -7.76 9.04 15.99
N TYR A 92 -7.21 9.10 14.76
CA TYR A 92 -7.91 8.64 13.55
C TYR A 92 -7.85 7.11 13.36
N PHE A 93 -6.74 6.49 13.68
CA PHE A 93 -6.47 5.10 13.30
C PHE A 93 -6.25 4.14 14.49
N GLY A 94 -6.36 4.63 15.72
CA GLY A 94 -6.21 3.85 16.94
C GLY A 94 -4.76 3.52 17.28
N ASN A 95 -4.11 2.69 16.50
CA ASN A 95 -2.73 2.25 16.68
C ASN A 95 -2.02 2.10 15.32
N LYS A 96 -0.80 1.59 15.33
CA LYS A 96 0.00 1.40 14.11
C LYS A 96 -0.61 0.33 13.20
N GLU A 97 -1.12 -0.72 13.77
CA GLU A 97 -1.81 -1.82 13.09
C GLU A 97 -3.11 -1.34 12.45
N GLY A 98 -3.91 -0.52 13.17
CA GLY A 98 -5.12 0.11 12.62
C GLY A 98 -4.82 1.05 11.45
N LEU A 99 -3.73 1.82 11.52
CA LEU A 99 -3.28 2.62 10.38
C LEU A 99 -2.86 1.74 9.20
N TYR A 100 -2.20 0.61 9.46
CA TYR A 100 -1.80 -0.32 8.42
C TYR A 100 -3.01 -0.96 7.71
N VAL A 101 -4.02 -1.40 8.48
CA VAL A 101 -5.29 -1.90 7.92
C VAL A 101 -5.98 -0.83 7.08
N ALA A 102 -6.04 0.42 7.57
CA ALA A 102 -6.63 1.53 6.82
C ALA A 102 -5.86 1.82 5.51
N VAL A 103 -4.54 1.68 5.50
CA VAL A 103 -3.71 1.77 4.28
C VAL A 103 -4.05 0.65 3.29
N LEU A 104 -4.20 -0.59 3.75
CA LEU A 104 -4.64 -1.70 2.91
C LEU A 104 -6.03 -1.42 2.31
N GLU A 105 -6.99 -1.00 3.13
CA GLU A 105 -8.35 -0.67 2.68
C GLU A 105 -8.35 0.43 1.62
N GLU A 106 -7.58 1.51 1.82
CA GLU A 106 -7.48 2.60 0.87
C GLU A 106 -6.83 2.15 -0.44
N ALA A 107 -5.80 1.31 -0.38
CA ALA A 107 -5.15 0.76 -1.56
C ALA A 107 -6.12 -0.08 -2.41
N TYR A 108 -6.93 -0.94 -1.77
CA TYR A 108 -7.97 -1.70 -2.47
C TYR A 108 -9.11 -0.81 -2.96
N ARG A 109 -9.56 0.16 -2.19
CA ARG A 109 -10.60 1.12 -2.61
C ARG A 109 -10.20 1.87 -3.87
N ARG A 110 -8.95 2.33 -3.94
CA ARG A 110 -8.41 3.08 -5.07
C ARG A 110 -8.42 2.25 -6.36
N ILE A 111 -7.89 1.04 -6.35
CA ILE A 111 -7.91 0.19 -7.56
C ILE A 111 -9.34 -0.15 -7.97
N ARG A 112 -10.23 -0.52 -7.03
CA ARG A 112 -11.61 -0.89 -7.34
C ARG A 112 -12.44 0.28 -7.85
N GLY A 113 -12.22 1.48 -7.33
CA GLY A 113 -12.87 2.70 -7.82
C GLY A 113 -12.50 3.00 -9.29
N ILE A 114 -11.22 2.88 -9.65
CA ILE A 114 -10.79 3.09 -11.04
C ILE A 114 -11.29 1.95 -11.94
N GLU A 115 -11.23 0.70 -11.48
CA GLU A 115 -11.72 -0.44 -12.25
C GLU A 115 -13.20 -0.31 -12.59
N HIS A 116 -14.03 0.16 -11.64
CA HIS A 116 -15.45 0.43 -11.87
C HIS A 116 -15.67 1.48 -12.96
N SER A 117 -14.79 2.48 -13.07
CA SER A 117 -14.88 3.53 -14.10
C SER A 117 -14.50 3.06 -15.52
N LEU A 118 -14.13 1.80 -15.70
CA LEU A 118 -13.78 1.26 -17.01
C LEU A 118 -15.01 1.05 -17.94
N HIS A 119 -16.22 1.04 -17.38
CA HIS A 119 -17.47 0.83 -18.13
C HIS A 119 -17.38 -0.38 -19.06
N LEU A 120 -17.00 -1.54 -18.49
CA LEU A 120 -16.78 -2.78 -19.26
C LEU A 120 -18.07 -3.33 -19.88
N GLU A 121 -19.21 -2.97 -19.32
CA GLU A 121 -20.54 -3.33 -19.81
C GLU A 121 -20.86 -2.77 -21.20
N ASP A 122 -20.30 -1.61 -21.53
CA ASP A 122 -20.53 -0.91 -22.80
C ASP A 122 -19.72 -1.49 -23.97
N LEU A 123 -18.76 -2.37 -23.67
CA LEU A 123 -17.84 -2.91 -24.66
C LEU A 123 -18.23 -4.34 -25.10
N PRO A 124 -17.92 -4.73 -26.35
CA PRO A 124 -17.95 -6.14 -26.73
C PRO A 124 -17.09 -7.00 -25.80
N PRO A 125 -17.46 -8.25 -25.50
CA PRO A 125 -16.82 -9.07 -24.44
C PRO A 125 -15.29 -9.18 -24.58
N GLU A 126 -14.77 -9.40 -25.79
CA GLU A 126 -13.32 -9.49 -26.02
C GLU A 126 -12.62 -8.14 -25.75
N ALA A 127 -13.22 -7.02 -26.18
CA ALA A 127 -12.69 -5.70 -25.94
C ALA A 127 -12.72 -5.34 -24.44
N ALA A 128 -13.82 -5.69 -23.74
CA ALA A 128 -13.96 -5.51 -22.31
C ALA A 128 -12.88 -6.25 -21.53
N LEU A 129 -12.65 -7.53 -21.86
CA LEU A 129 -11.60 -8.33 -21.22
C LEU A 129 -10.21 -7.75 -21.48
N ARG A 130 -9.89 -7.39 -22.71
CA ARG A 130 -8.61 -6.76 -23.08
C ARG A 130 -8.40 -5.44 -22.32
N ARG A 131 -9.45 -4.63 -22.18
CA ARG A 131 -9.39 -3.37 -21.41
C ARG A 131 -9.12 -3.62 -19.93
N LEU A 132 -9.79 -4.59 -19.31
CA LEU A 132 -9.58 -4.96 -17.91
C LEU A 132 -8.16 -5.46 -17.68
N VAL A 133 -7.66 -6.36 -18.52
CA VAL A 133 -6.30 -6.89 -18.39
C VAL A 133 -5.27 -5.79 -18.57
N ALA A 134 -5.42 -4.94 -19.59
CA ALA A 134 -4.55 -3.81 -19.83
C ALA A 134 -4.52 -2.86 -18.62
N PHE A 135 -5.68 -2.49 -18.11
CA PHE A 135 -5.80 -1.67 -16.91
C PHE A 135 -5.10 -2.30 -15.71
N THR A 136 -5.30 -3.61 -15.46
CA THR A 136 -4.67 -4.30 -14.33
C THR A 136 -3.15 -4.21 -14.41
N VAL A 137 -2.57 -4.46 -15.60
CA VAL A 137 -1.12 -4.33 -15.81
C VAL A 137 -0.64 -2.90 -15.59
N ASP A 138 -1.30 -1.93 -16.23
CA ASP A 138 -0.91 -0.51 -16.16
C ASP A 138 -1.00 0.01 -14.72
N TYR A 139 -2.07 -0.33 -14.00
CA TYR A 139 -2.25 0.07 -12.61
C TYR A 139 -1.16 -0.48 -11.70
N GLN A 140 -0.84 -1.76 -11.82
CA GLN A 140 0.17 -2.40 -10.98
C GLN A 140 1.58 -1.87 -11.26
N LEU A 141 1.89 -1.57 -12.52
CA LEU A 141 3.16 -0.93 -12.89
C LEU A 141 3.27 0.50 -12.33
N ALA A 142 2.16 1.25 -12.33
CA ALA A 142 2.12 2.61 -11.80
C ALA A 142 2.07 2.68 -10.26
N ASN A 143 1.67 1.59 -9.59
CA ASN A 143 1.47 1.54 -8.14
C ASN A 143 2.25 0.39 -7.48
N PRO A 144 3.59 0.39 -7.53
CA PRO A 144 4.41 -0.69 -6.97
C PRO A 144 4.22 -0.83 -5.45
N ASP A 145 3.89 0.25 -4.74
CA ASP A 145 3.62 0.23 -3.30
C ASP A 145 2.43 -0.68 -2.95
N PHE A 146 1.37 -0.68 -3.79
CA PHE A 146 0.26 -1.61 -3.65
C PHE A 146 0.73 -3.07 -3.70
N ILE A 147 1.58 -3.41 -4.67
CA ILE A 147 2.10 -4.77 -4.82
C ILE A 147 2.97 -5.17 -3.62
N ARG A 148 3.82 -4.24 -3.12
CA ARG A 148 4.65 -4.50 -1.93
C ARG A 148 3.81 -4.75 -0.67
N LEU A 149 2.74 -3.98 -0.46
CA LEU A 149 1.79 -4.19 0.64
C LEU A 149 1.13 -5.57 0.55
N VAL A 150 0.61 -5.94 -0.63
CA VAL A 150 -0.02 -7.26 -0.86
C VAL A 150 0.98 -8.39 -0.66
N MET A 151 2.22 -8.25 -1.13
CA MET A 151 3.28 -9.26 -0.89
C MET A 151 3.63 -9.38 0.58
N THR A 152 3.69 -8.27 1.32
CA THR A 152 3.90 -8.27 2.78
C THR A 152 2.79 -9.04 3.48
N GLU A 153 1.53 -8.81 3.11
CA GLU A 153 0.40 -9.58 3.64
C GLU A 153 0.51 -11.09 3.33
N ASN A 154 0.93 -11.45 2.12
CA ASN A 154 1.13 -12.86 1.79
C ASN A 154 2.25 -13.52 2.61
N ILE A 155 3.34 -12.81 2.91
CA ILE A 155 4.41 -13.27 3.81
C ILE A 155 3.84 -13.51 5.22
N HIS A 156 2.97 -12.64 5.69
CA HIS A 156 2.30 -12.71 7.00
C HIS A 156 0.97 -13.49 6.96
N ARG A 157 0.70 -14.25 5.90
CA ARG A 157 -0.48 -15.11 5.73
C ARG A 157 -1.82 -14.38 5.80
N GLY A 158 -1.84 -13.10 5.42
CA GLY A 158 -3.04 -12.26 5.41
C GLY A 158 -3.55 -11.86 6.80
N GLU A 159 -2.68 -11.83 7.80
CA GLU A 159 -3.02 -11.58 9.21
C GLU A 159 -3.81 -10.28 9.41
N TYR A 160 -3.40 -9.21 8.74
CA TYR A 160 -4.06 -7.90 8.88
C TYR A 160 -5.20 -7.72 7.89
N LEU A 161 -5.07 -8.27 6.69
CA LEU A 161 -6.14 -8.27 5.68
C LEU A 161 -7.38 -9.00 6.20
N ALA A 162 -7.21 -10.10 6.94
CA ALA A 162 -8.31 -10.85 7.55
C ALA A 162 -9.13 -10.05 8.57
N GLN A 163 -8.60 -8.95 9.10
CA GLN A 163 -9.28 -8.08 10.04
C GLN A 163 -10.24 -7.09 9.36
N SER A 164 -10.13 -6.91 8.04
CA SER A 164 -10.95 -5.96 7.28
C SER A 164 -12.09 -6.65 6.52
N LYS A 165 -13.33 -6.38 6.94
CA LYS A 165 -14.53 -6.72 6.16
C LYS A 165 -14.63 -5.88 4.89
N THR A 166 -14.18 -4.63 4.95
CA THR A 166 -14.21 -3.67 3.85
C THR A 166 -13.45 -4.19 2.63
N ILE A 167 -12.27 -4.80 2.81
CA ILE A 167 -11.49 -5.34 1.69
C ILE A 167 -12.25 -6.47 0.99
N HIS A 168 -12.91 -7.36 1.74
CA HIS A 168 -13.73 -8.40 1.15
C HIS A 168 -14.88 -7.79 0.32
N GLU A 169 -15.62 -6.86 0.91
CA GLU A 169 -16.76 -6.18 0.27
C GLU A 169 -16.34 -5.43 -1.00
N LEU A 170 -15.18 -4.79 -1.00
CA LEU A 170 -14.63 -4.08 -2.17
C LEU A 170 -14.24 -5.02 -3.31
N ASN A 171 -13.85 -6.25 -3.04
CA ASN A 171 -13.34 -7.17 -4.05
C ASN A 171 -14.41 -8.07 -4.68
N VAL A 172 -15.55 -8.28 -4.03
CA VAL A 172 -16.67 -9.05 -4.58
C VAL A 172 -17.16 -8.46 -5.92
N PRO A 173 -17.44 -7.15 -6.04
CA PRO A 173 -17.90 -6.56 -7.32
C PRO A 173 -16.90 -6.72 -8.47
N ALA A 174 -15.59 -6.74 -8.19
CA ALA A 174 -14.57 -6.94 -9.23
C ALA A 174 -14.67 -8.35 -9.86
N ILE A 175 -14.86 -9.37 -9.02
CA ILE A 175 -15.07 -10.74 -9.52
C ILE A 175 -16.38 -10.86 -10.28
N GLU A 176 -17.46 -10.23 -9.80
CA GLU A 176 -18.76 -10.22 -10.48
C GLU A 176 -18.68 -9.48 -11.84
N GLY A 177 -17.94 -8.38 -11.90
CA GLY A 177 -17.71 -7.65 -13.16
C GLY A 177 -16.97 -8.51 -14.19
N LEU A 178 -15.90 -9.19 -13.78
CA LEU A 178 -15.18 -10.12 -14.67
C LEU A 178 -16.06 -11.30 -15.08
N ARG A 179 -16.87 -11.86 -14.18
CA ARG A 179 -17.83 -12.92 -14.45
C ARG A 179 -18.84 -12.47 -15.51
N ALA A 180 -19.41 -11.28 -15.36
CA ALA A 180 -20.36 -10.72 -16.32
C ALA A 180 -19.75 -10.55 -17.73
N VAL A 181 -18.49 -10.08 -17.82
CA VAL A 181 -17.76 -10.01 -19.10
C VAL A 181 -17.60 -11.40 -19.71
N TYR A 182 -17.19 -12.38 -18.91
CA TYR A 182 -16.98 -13.75 -19.36
C TYR A 182 -18.29 -14.41 -19.84
N GLU A 183 -19.38 -14.29 -19.09
CA GLU A 183 -20.70 -14.81 -19.46
C GLU A 183 -21.26 -14.20 -20.76
N ARG A 184 -21.05 -12.88 -20.97
CA ARG A 184 -21.40 -12.23 -22.24
C ARG A 184 -20.61 -12.82 -23.39
N GLY A 185 -19.32 -13.14 -23.18
CA GLY A 185 -18.48 -13.79 -24.18
C GLY A 185 -18.90 -15.22 -24.51
N LEU A 186 -19.38 -15.98 -23.51
CA LEU A 186 -20.00 -17.29 -23.72
C LEU A 186 -21.26 -17.18 -24.56
N LYS A 187 -22.19 -16.27 -24.22
CA LYS A 187 -23.42 -16.03 -24.96
C LYS A 187 -23.17 -15.59 -26.41
N ALA A 188 -22.14 -14.78 -26.64
CA ALA A 188 -21.70 -14.35 -27.95
C ALA A 188 -20.96 -15.43 -28.76
N GLY A 189 -20.62 -16.58 -28.13
CA GLY A 189 -19.89 -17.67 -28.76
C GLY A 189 -18.42 -17.38 -29.03
N VAL A 190 -17.86 -16.31 -28.46
CA VAL A 190 -16.45 -15.89 -28.64
C VAL A 190 -15.51 -16.44 -27.55
N PHE A 191 -16.06 -16.82 -26.39
CA PHE A 191 -15.29 -17.43 -25.31
C PHE A 191 -15.59 -18.92 -25.16
N ARG A 192 -14.60 -19.69 -24.77
CA ARG A 192 -14.74 -21.11 -24.45
C ARG A 192 -15.36 -21.30 -23.06
N ALA A 193 -16.11 -22.38 -22.88
CA ALA A 193 -16.69 -22.75 -21.60
C ALA A 193 -15.65 -23.34 -20.63
N GLY A 194 -16.01 -23.42 -19.34
CA GLY A 194 -15.25 -24.14 -18.32
C GLY A 194 -14.18 -23.30 -17.62
N ILE A 195 -14.25 -21.97 -17.68
CA ILE A 195 -13.33 -21.08 -16.96
C ILE A 195 -14.07 -20.47 -15.75
N ASP A 196 -13.52 -20.65 -14.56
CA ASP A 196 -13.99 -19.97 -13.36
C ASP A 196 -13.49 -18.52 -13.34
N ALA A 197 -14.35 -17.58 -12.91
CA ALA A 197 -14.02 -16.15 -12.90
C ALA A 197 -12.93 -15.81 -11.86
N VAL A 198 -12.88 -16.52 -10.72
CA VAL A 198 -11.83 -16.32 -9.70
C VAL A 198 -10.49 -16.79 -10.23
N ASP A 199 -10.45 -17.98 -10.86
CA ASP A 199 -9.24 -18.53 -11.48
C ASP A 199 -8.73 -17.64 -12.61
N LEU A 200 -9.63 -17.08 -13.42
CA LEU A 200 -9.26 -16.11 -14.46
C LEU A 200 -8.68 -14.83 -13.86
N HIS A 201 -9.30 -14.28 -12.81
CA HIS A 201 -8.78 -13.12 -12.10
C HIS A 201 -7.41 -13.41 -11.48
N MET A 202 -7.24 -14.56 -10.87
CA MET A 202 -5.97 -15.00 -10.29
C MET A 202 -4.88 -15.11 -11.36
N SER A 203 -5.19 -15.65 -12.54
CA SER A 203 -4.27 -15.73 -13.67
C SER A 203 -3.85 -14.36 -14.20
N ILE A 204 -4.81 -13.44 -14.37
CA ILE A 204 -4.55 -12.05 -14.75
C ILE A 204 -3.64 -11.38 -13.73
N SER A 205 -3.96 -11.50 -12.45
CA SER A 205 -3.18 -10.94 -11.35
C SER A 205 -1.76 -11.50 -11.31
N ALA A 206 -1.59 -12.82 -11.43
CA ALA A 206 -0.29 -13.47 -11.40
C ALA A 206 0.65 -12.98 -12.52
N LEU A 207 0.13 -12.90 -13.76
CA LEU A 207 0.90 -12.40 -14.90
C LEU A 207 1.32 -10.95 -14.74
N SER A 208 0.48 -10.12 -14.11
CA SER A 208 0.71 -8.69 -13.92
C SER A 208 1.63 -8.42 -12.73
N VAL A 209 1.35 -9.04 -11.56
CA VAL A 209 2.13 -8.88 -10.32
C VAL A 209 3.57 -9.33 -10.50
N PHE A 210 3.80 -10.45 -11.19
CA PHE A 210 5.14 -11.00 -11.36
C PHE A 210 6.12 -9.98 -11.96
N ASN A 211 5.65 -9.18 -12.92
CA ASN A 211 6.46 -8.19 -13.60
C ASN A 211 6.85 -7.01 -12.69
N VAL A 212 6.09 -6.73 -11.65
CA VAL A 212 6.41 -5.69 -10.65
C VAL A 212 7.25 -6.26 -9.52
N ALA A 213 6.80 -7.37 -8.95
CA ALA A 213 7.40 -7.98 -7.78
C ALA A 213 8.80 -8.56 -8.01
N ASN A 214 9.06 -9.10 -9.20
CA ASN A 214 10.28 -9.83 -9.51
C ASN A 214 11.23 -9.10 -10.49
N ARG A 215 10.87 -7.89 -10.95
CA ARG A 215 11.65 -7.19 -11.99
C ARG A 215 13.12 -7.00 -11.61
N HIS A 216 13.43 -6.65 -10.37
CA HIS A 216 14.80 -6.39 -9.94
C HIS A 216 15.68 -7.65 -10.03
N THR A 217 15.19 -8.76 -9.49
CA THR A 217 15.92 -10.04 -9.52
C THR A 217 16.06 -10.57 -10.95
N PHE A 218 14.99 -10.49 -11.76
CA PHE A 218 15.02 -10.91 -13.15
C PHE A 218 15.93 -10.04 -14.01
N SER A 219 15.91 -8.71 -13.82
CA SER A 219 16.82 -7.81 -14.52
C SER A 219 18.28 -8.16 -14.25
N LEU A 220 18.63 -8.47 -13.00
CA LEU A 220 19.99 -8.83 -12.60
C LEU A 220 20.38 -10.21 -13.13
N ILE A 221 19.54 -11.23 -12.96
CA ILE A 221 19.83 -12.62 -13.35
C ILE A 221 19.97 -12.73 -14.87
N PHE A 222 19.04 -12.14 -15.62
CA PHE A 222 19.00 -12.29 -17.08
C PHE A 222 19.65 -11.13 -17.82
N LYS A 223 20.25 -10.17 -17.11
CA LYS A 223 20.93 -8.97 -17.67
C LYS A 223 20.06 -8.24 -18.69
N ARG A 224 18.80 -8.03 -18.36
CA ARG A 224 17.82 -7.36 -19.20
C ARG A 224 17.25 -6.14 -18.51
N ASP A 225 17.09 -5.06 -19.26
CA ASP A 225 16.31 -3.92 -18.81
C ASP A 225 14.81 -4.25 -18.94
N LEU A 226 14.16 -4.48 -17.80
CA LEU A 226 12.72 -4.74 -17.71
C LEU A 226 11.93 -3.49 -17.31
N GLU A 227 12.59 -2.33 -17.15
CA GLU A 227 11.98 -1.07 -16.73
C GLU A 227 11.85 -0.06 -17.86
N SER A 228 12.51 -0.29 -19.02
CA SER A 228 12.34 0.57 -20.17
C SER A 228 10.90 0.60 -20.67
N ALA A 229 10.44 1.75 -21.15
CA ALA A 229 9.08 1.92 -21.66
C ALA A 229 8.73 0.87 -22.74
N ALA A 230 9.70 0.52 -23.60
CA ALA A 230 9.51 -0.49 -24.63
C ALA A 230 9.31 -1.89 -24.04
N ALA A 231 10.09 -2.28 -23.02
CA ALA A 231 9.95 -3.57 -22.35
C ALA A 231 8.61 -3.68 -21.62
N LEU A 232 8.20 -2.61 -20.92
CA LEU A 232 6.91 -2.56 -20.22
C LEU A 232 5.72 -2.65 -21.20
N ALA A 233 5.75 -1.90 -22.31
CA ALA A 233 4.72 -1.96 -23.34
C ALA A 233 4.64 -3.37 -23.97
N ALA A 234 5.76 -3.94 -24.38
CA ALA A 234 5.81 -5.29 -24.96
C ALA A 234 5.27 -6.34 -23.97
N ARG A 235 5.61 -6.23 -22.69
CA ARG A 235 5.11 -7.15 -21.67
C ARG A 235 3.61 -7.00 -21.44
N ARG A 236 3.11 -5.76 -21.38
CA ARG A 236 1.68 -5.47 -21.28
C ARG A 236 0.90 -6.11 -22.42
N ASP A 237 1.31 -5.87 -23.66
CA ASP A 237 0.65 -6.41 -24.85
C ASP A 237 0.69 -7.94 -24.87
N SER A 238 1.83 -8.54 -24.47
CA SER A 238 1.96 -9.98 -24.32
C SER A 238 0.97 -10.56 -23.29
N ILE A 239 0.79 -9.92 -22.13
CA ILE A 239 -0.16 -10.37 -21.10
C ILE A 239 -1.60 -10.28 -21.62
N VAL A 240 -1.95 -9.16 -22.23
CA VAL A 240 -3.30 -8.96 -22.83
C VAL A 240 -3.59 -10.04 -23.86
N GLU A 241 -2.62 -10.33 -24.73
CA GLU A 241 -2.79 -11.35 -25.76
C GLU A 241 -2.86 -12.78 -25.19
N MET A 242 -2.02 -13.11 -24.19
CA MET A 242 -2.07 -14.42 -23.53
C MET A 242 -3.44 -14.69 -22.91
N VAL A 243 -3.99 -13.72 -22.16
CA VAL A 243 -5.31 -13.87 -21.54
C VAL A 243 -6.42 -13.94 -22.58
N ALA A 244 -6.38 -13.08 -23.61
CA ALA A 244 -7.38 -13.08 -24.68
C ALA A 244 -7.40 -14.42 -25.44
N ARG A 245 -6.23 -15.00 -25.74
CA ARG A 245 -6.13 -16.31 -26.39
C ARG A 245 -6.58 -17.44 -25.46
N PHE A 246 -6.29 -17.35 -24.17
CA PHE A 246 -6.69 -18.38 -23.21
C PHE A 246 -8.20 -18.53 -23.09
N VAL A 247 -8.96 -17.43 -23.18
CA VAL A 247 -10.43 -17.47 -23.07
C VAL A 247 -11.14 -17.71 -24.39
N ARG A 248 -10.46 -17.51 -25.52
CA ARG A 248 -11.06 -17.63 -26.84
C ARG A 248 -11.49 -19.07 -27.13
N LYS A 249 -12.60 -19.21 -27.88
CA LYS A 249 -13.09 -20.48 -28.38
C LYS A 249 -12.21 -21.04 -29.49
#